data_416ae67a2a9f0ffe8bc433837deaf596
#
_entry.id   416ae67a2a9f0ffe8bc433837deaf596
#
_cell.length_a   1.000
_cell.length_b   1.000
_cell.length_c   1.000
_cell.angle_alpha   90.00
_cell.angle_beta   90.00
_cell.angle_gamma   90.00
#
_symmetry.space_group_name_H-M   'P 1'
#
loop_
_entity.id
_entity.type
_entity.pdbx_description
1 polymer ?
#
loop_
_entity_poly.entity_id
_entity_poly.type
_entity_poly.pdbx_seq_one_letter_code
_entity_poly.pdbx_strand_id
1 'polypeptide(L)'
;MPATNDSRPTPPTDLPDAPEGVPRSVVVVGAGLAGAQTATALRAHGFAGHLTVLGEEGLPPYDRPPLSKELLTRREPLWLRDDLGIDLDSLADEVHLADPATALHPGPVVATRSGRSISADLVVLACGSRPVLPVGWEAEVLHTAADAERLRTGLRPGGRCVVVGAGWIGAEIAGVAAGAGADVTVLEADAAPLARQLGVEVGAHLVPWYAAAGARLRLGSAAAAVRRDGVTLASGEHVPADVVLAAVGARPATGWLRESLPPEVFDPVGALLVDAGGAVPGVPGVRAVGDVASRPHPVLGRVPGGHWSAALHDPDLVARAALGVEPAPAHAPYVFSRQLDHDLALFGLPTGAPSVWRGTPGDGPWAAFWTGPAAGGGTAGSAVVRAVLLVDSPRDVGAVRRAFNGPGPAHLDLTAAADATIRLRDALRA
;
A
#
# COMPACT_ATOMS: atom_id res chain seq x y z
N MET A 1 -12.63 -4.19 51.14
CA MET A 1 -12.95 -4.66 49.79
C MET A 1 -13.75 -3.58 49.08
N PRO A 2 -13.23 -2.82 48.13
CA PRO A 2 -14.04 -1.92 47.33
C PRO A 2 -14.63 -2.72 46.14
N ALA A 3 -15.95 -2.54 45.96
CA ALA A 3 -16.72 -3.13 44.86
C ALA A 3 -16.23 -2.60 43.51
N THR A 4 -15.85 -3.53 42.61
CA THR A 4 -15.55 -3.24 41.22
C THR A 4 -16.84 -2.85 40.49
N ASN A 5 -16.94 -1.57 40.14
CA ASN A 5 -18.03 -1.05 39.32
C ASN A 5 -17.83 -1.51 37.87
N ASP A 6 -18.39 -2.65 37.49
CA ASP A 6 -18.41 -3.22 36.14
C ASP A 6 -19.53 -2.52 35.34
N SER A 7 -19.31 -1.24 35.01
CA SER A 7 -20.19 -0.51 34.10
C SER A 7 -19.70 -0.75 32.65
N ARG A 8 -20.12 -1.88 32.05
CA ARG A 8 -20.06 -2.08 30.59
C ARG A 8 -20.91 -0.99 29.94
N PRO A 9 -20.37 -0.21 28.99
CA PRO A 9 -21.19 0.66 28.18
C PRO A 9 -22.15 -0.22 27.35
N THR A 10 -23.45 -0.09 27.61
CA THR A 10 -24.51 -0.75 26.84
C THR A 10 -24.56 -0.08 25.48
N PRO A 11 -24.58 -0.82 24.36
CA PRO A 11 -24.84 -0.22 23.04
C PRO A 11 -26.23 0.43 23.03
N PRO A 12 -26.46 1.49 22.23
CA PRO A 12 -27.76 2.13 22.13
C PRO A 12 -28.84 1.11 21.76
N THR A 13 -29.91 1.08 22.52
CA THR A 13 -30.95 0.03 22.52
C THR A 13 -31.97 0.16 21.38
N ASP A 14 -31.87 1.18 20.52
CA ASP A 14 -32.86 1.53 19.48
C ASP A 14 -32.36 1.34 18.03
N LEU A 15 -31.51 0.34 17.78
CA LEU A 15 -31.14 -0.01 16.39
C LEU A 15 -32.24 -0.90 15.79
N PRO A 16 -32.64 -0.69 14.51
CA PRO A 16 -33.61 -1.54 13.83
C PRO A 16 -33.11 -2.99 13.78
N ASP A 17 -34.04 -3.96 13.82
CA ASP A 17 -33.69 -5.37 13.75
C ASP A 17 -32.93 -5.67 12.47
N ALA A 18 -31.64 -5.99 12.61
CA ALA A 18 -30.82 -6.42 11.48
C ALA A 18 -31.19 -7.87 11.09
N PRO A 19 -31.09 -8.23 9.80
CA PRO A 19 -31.21 -9.62 9.36
C PRO A 19 -30.25 -10.52 10.14
N GLU A 20 -30.63 -11.78 10.36
CA GLU A 20 -29.78 -12.73 11.08
C GLU A 20 -28.42 -12.88 10.42
N GLY A 21 -27.33 -12.72 11.18
CA GLY A 21 -25.96 -12.77 10.69
C GLY A 21 -25.36 -11.45 10.17
N VAL A 22 -26.13 -10.36 10.07
CA VAL A 22 -25.64 -9.03 9.71
C VAL A 22 -25.24 -8.26 10.99
N PRO A 23 -24.03 -7.65 11.06
CA PRO A 23 -23.61 -6.88 12.24
C PRO A 23 -24.54 -5.67 12.47
N ARG A 24 -24.81 -5.37 13.76
CA ARG A 24 -25.52 -4.15 14.17
C ARG A 24 -24.58 -3.00 14.49
N SER A 25 -23.34 -3.34 14.81
CA SER A 25 -22.29 -2.38 15.14
C SER A 25 -20.96 -2.77 14.48
N VAL A 26 -20.28 -1.78 13.91
CA VAL A 26 -18.97 -1.95 13.25
C VAL A 26 -17.99 -0.92 13.79
N VAL A 27 -16.80 -1.36 14.18
CA VAL A 27 -15.65 -0.48 14.45
C VAL A 27 -14.62 -0.64 13.35
N VAL A 28 -14.27 0.47 12.70
CA VAL A 28 -13.17 0.54 11.71
C VAL A 28 -11.94 1.13 12.38
N VAL A 29 -10.86 0.35 12.46
CA VAL A 29 -9.60 0.78 13.07
C VAL A 29 -8.64 1.26 11.98
N GLY A 30 -8.50 2.57 11.87
CA GLY A 30 -7.72 3.28 10.87
C GLY A 30 -8.58 4.18 9.99
N ALA A 31 -8.30 5.50 10.02
CA ALA A 31 -9.02 6.53 9.27
C ALA A 31 -8.29 6.94 7.97
N GLY A 32 -7.44 6.07 7.41
CA GLY A 32 -6.83 6.26 6.09
C GLY A 32 -7.76 5.84 4.94
N LEU A 33 -7.23 5.74 3.70
CA LEU A 33 -8.01 5.36 2.51
C LEU A 33 -8.80 4.06 2.71
N ALA A 34 -8.17 3.00 3.25
CA ALA A 34 -8.83 1.71 3.45
C ALA A 34 -10.00 1.81 4.45
N GLY A 35 -9.83 2.57 5.54
CA GLY A 35 -10.90 2.77 6.53
C GLY A 35 -12.03 3.63 5.99
N ALA A 36 -11.73 4.70 5.28
CA ALA A 36 -12.71 5.58 4.64
C ALA A 36 -13.51 4.84 3.56
N GLN A 37 -12.85 4.04 2.74
CA GLN A 37 -13.50 3.17 1.75
C GLN A 37 -14.35 2.07 2.41
N THR A 38 -13.92 1.55 3.58
CA THR A 38 -14.73 0.58 4.35
C THR A 38 -16.04 1.22 4.81
N ALA A 39 -15.99 2.42 5.37
CA ALA A 39 -17.20 3.15 5.78
C ALA A 39 -18.11 3.42 4.57
N THR A 40 -17.54 3.86 3.45
CA THR A 40 -18.25 4.09 2.19
C THR A 40 -18.92 2.81 1.69
N ALA A 41 -18.19 1.70 1.61
CA ALA A 41 -18.71 0.44 1.09
C ALA A 41 -19.80 -0.16 1.98
N LEU A 42 -19.65 -0.09 3.32
CA LEU A 42 -20.68 -0.53 4.26
C LEU A 42 -21.99 0.23 4.01
N ARG A 43 -21.96 1.56 3.94
CA ARG A 43 -23.15 2.38 3.69
C ARG A 43 -23.73 2.16 2.29
N ALA A 44 -22.89 2.02 1.26
CA ALA A 44 -23.31 1.74 -0.11
C ALA A 44 -24.03 0.40 -0.25
N HIS A 45 -23.66 -0.60 0.56
CA HIS A 45 -24.33 -1.91 0.61
C HIS A 45 -25.47 -1.99 1.64
N GLY A 46 -25.92 -0.85 2.19
CA GLY A 46 -27.12 -0.78 3.02
C GLY A 46 -26.90 -1.05 4.51
N PHE A 47 -25.66 -0.99 5.02
CA PHE A 47 -25.43 -1.06 6.47
C PHE A 47 -26.06 0.13 7.16
N ALA A 48 -27.08 -0.11 7.98
CA ALA A 48 -27.81 0.90 8.75
C ALA A 48 -27.46 0.90 10.26
N GLY A 49 -26.56 -0.01 10.68
CA GLY A 49 -26.12 -0.11 12.08
C GLY A 49 -25.13 0.98 12.48
N HIS A 50 -24.71 0.94 13.74
CA HIS A 50 -23.78 1.90 14.32
C HIS A 50 -22.35 1.71 13.79
N LEU A 51 -21.74 2.76 13.26
CA LEU A 51 -20.41 2.76 12.67
C LEU A 51 -19.49 3.73 13.42
N THR A 52 -18.43 3.20 14.02
CA THR A 52 -17.37 3.98 14.67
C THR A 52 -16.09 3.90 13.86
N VAL A 53 -15.40 5.02 13.61
CA VAL A 53 -14.10 5.08 12.94
C VAL A 53 -13.04 5.64 13.88
N LEU A 54 -11.92 4.91 14.02
CA LEU A 54 -10.79 5.28 14.85
C LEU A 54 -9.59 5.68 13.99
N GLY A 55 -8.95 6.81 14.29
CA GLY A 55 -7.75 7.30 13.64
C GLY A 55 -6.64 7.61 14.63
N GLU A 56 -5.43 7.83 14.12
CA GLU A 56 -4.24 8.14 14.92
C GLU A 56 -3.70 9.55 14.70
N GLU A 57 -3.84 10.08 13.47
CA GLU A 57 -3.15 11.30 13.04
C GLU A 57 -3.85 12.60 13.46
N GLY A 58 -5.12 12.53 13.89
CA GLY A 58 -5.91 13.72 14.22
C GLY A 58 -6.34 14.53 12.99
N LEU A 59 -6.23 13.96 11.80
CA LEU A 59 -6.56 14.59 10.53
C LEU A 59 -7.70 13.83 9.82
N PRO A 60 -8.54 14.51 9.03
CA PRO A 60 -9.45 13.86 8.11
C PRO A 60 -8.69 12.95 7.13
N PRO A 61 -9.34 11.92 6.55
CA PRO A 61 -8.67 11.03 5.61
C PRO A 61 -8.17 11.76 4.36
N TYR A 62 -6.97 11.39 3.93
CA TYR A 62 -6.31 11.97 2.75
C TYR A 62 -5.58 10.91 1.94
N ASP A 63 -5.33 11.18 0.67
CA ASP A 63 -4.57 10.30 -0.21
C ASP A 63 -3.07 10.48 0.05
N ARG A 64 -2.35 9.36 0.27
CA ARG A 64 -0.92 9.36 0.63
C ARG A 64 0.05 9.49 -0.55
N PRO A 65 -0.22 8.97 -1.76
CA PRO A 65 0.68 9.07 -2.90
C PRO A 65 1.16 10.49 -3.23
N PRO A 66 0.36 11.56 -3.08
CA PRO A 66 0.84 12.94 -3.28
C PRO A 66 1.91 13.38 -2.28
N LEU A 67 2.04 12.76 -1.12
CA LEU A 67 3.05 13.11 -0.11
C LEU A 67 4.49 13.01 -0.66
N SER A 68 4.76 12.06 -1.57
CA SER A 68 6.06 11.92 -2.23
C SER A 68 6.09 12.64 -3.58
N LYS A 69 5.07 12.42 -4.42
CA LYS A 69 5.04 12.90 -5.81
C LYS A 69 4.89 14.41 -5.93
N GLU A 70 4.14 15.00 -5.01
CA GLU A 70 3.82 16.43 -4.97
C GLU A 70 4.43 17.13 -3.74
N LEU A 71 5.45 16.53 -3.11
CA LEU A 71 6.04 16.99 -1.86
C LEU A 71 6.32 18.49 -1.82
N LEU A 72 6.90 19.04 -2.87
CA LEU A 72 7.31 20.45 -2.94
C LEU A 72 6.27 21.36 -3.57
N THR A 73 5.28 20.82 -4.27
CA THR A 73 4.24 21.58 -4.99
C THR A 73 2.92 21.66 -4.24
N ARG A 74 2.62 20.66 -3.37
CA ARG A 74 1.40 20.61 -2.58
C ARG A 74 1.72 20.73 -1.10
N ARG A 75 1.20 21.76 -0.44
CA ARG A 75 1.37 21.95 1.02
C ARG A 75 0.32 21.20 1.83
N GLU A 76 -0.95 21.32 1.42
CA GLU A 76 -2.06 20.64 2.08
C GLU A 76 -2.20 19.21 1.57
N PRO A 77 -2.57 18.25 2.42
CA PRO A 77 -2.93 16.90 1.97
C PRO A 77 -4.05 16.92 0.91
N LEU A 78 -4.06 15.91 0.03
CA LEU A 78 -5.18 15.68 -0.87
C LEU A 78 -6.29 14.98 -0.07
N TRP A 79 -7.24 15.77 0.43
CA TRP A 79 -8.31 15.26 1.27
C TRP A 79 -9.24 14.33 0.47
N LEU A 80 -9.61 13.17 1.02
CA LEU A 80 -10.50 12.22 0.32
C LEU A 80 -11.90 12.80 0.09
N ARG A 81 -12.34 13.75 0.89
CA ARG A 81 -13.59 14.49 0.64
C ARG A 81 -13.54 15.27 -0.68
N ASP A 82 -12.41 15.88 -0.99
CA ASP A 82 -12.26 16.72 -2.18
C ASP A 82 -11.92 15.88 -3.43
N ASP A 83 -11.20 14.77 -3.26
CA ASP A 83 -10.74 13.89 -4.35
C ASP A 83 -11.77 12.80 -4.70
N LEU A 84 -12.31 12.13 -3.69
CA LEU A 84 -13.19 10.96 -3.85
C LEU A 84 -14.61 11.20 -3.32
N GLY A 85 -14.92 12.38 -2.79
CA GLY A 85 -16.22 12.69 -2.20
C GLY A 85 -16.49 11.93 -0.89
N ILE A 86 -15.45 11.45 -0.18
CA ILE A 86 -15.60 10.66 1.04
C ILE A 86 -15.47 11.55 2.27
N ASP A 87 -16.59 11.76 2.94
CA ASP A 87 -16.68 12.50 4.20
C ASP A 87 -17.07 11.54 5.34
N LEU A 88 -16.12 11.25 6.24
CA LEU A 88 -16.37 10.32 7.36
C LEU A 88 -17.47 10.80 8.31
N ASP A 89 -17.60 12.11 8.54
CA ASP A 89 -18.62 12.67 9.42
C ASP A 89 -20.04 12.45 8.87
N SER A 90 -20.18 12.23 7.56
CA SER A 90 -21.46 11.88 6.95
C SER A 90 -21.73 10.38 6.89
N LEU A 91 -20.70 9.54 7.04
CA LEU A 91 -20.77 8.10 6.88
C LEU A 91 -20.82 7.35 8.22
N ALA A 92 -20.13 7.84 9.23
CA ALA A 92 -19.99 7.20 10.53
C ALA A 92 -20.78 7.94 11.60
N ASP A 93 -21.27 7.19 12.61
CA ASP A 93 -21.99 7.74 13.75
C ASP A 93 -21.00 8.33 14.77
N GLU A 94 -19.80 7.76 14.87
CA GLU A 94 -18.71 8.26 15.70
C GLU A 94 -17.39 8.27 14.95
N VAL A 95 -16.65 9.39 15.01
CA VAL A 95 -15.33 9.55 14.39
C VAL A 95 -14.33 10.08 15.42
N HIS A 96 -13.30 9.28 15.71
CA HIS A 96 -12.24 9.62 16.68
C HIS A 96 -10.86 9.63 15.99
N LEU A 97 -10.53 10.71 15.30
CA LEU A 97 -9.33 10.79 14.43
C LEU A 97 -8.00 10.81 15.19
N ALA A 98 -8.00 11.14 16.49
CA ALA A 98 -6.79 11.25 17.33
C ALA A 98 -6.74 10.21 18.45
N ASP A 99 -7.55 9.14 18.38
CA ASP A 99 -7.64 8.12 19.42
C ASP A 99 -7.37 6.71 18.85
N PRO A 100 -6.10 6.36 18.62
CA PRO A 100 -5.73 5.08 18.04
C PRO A 100 -6.07 3.90 18.95
N ALA A 101 -6.41 2.77 18.31
CA ALA A 101 -6.55 1.50 18.99
C ALA A 101 -5.20 1.04 19.57
N THR A 102 -5.22 0.46 20.76
CA THR A 102 -4.05 -0.02 21.50
C THR A 102 -4.10 -1.52 21.82
N ALA A 103 -5.30 -2.09 21.89
CA ALA A 103 -5.50 -3.53 22.07
C ALA A 103 -6.81 -3.99 21.43
N LEU A 104 -6.85 -5.26 21.05
CA LEU A 104 -8.06 -5.96 20.62
C LEU A 104 -8.30 -7.12 21.58
N HIS A 105 -9.46 -7.13 22.20
CA HIS A 105 -9.87 -8.16 23.16
C HIS A 105 -10.92 -9.10 22.56
N PRO A 106 -11.06 -10.33 23.10
CA PRO A 106 -12.12 -11.24 22.69
C PRO A 106 -13.52 -10.62 22.77
N GLY A 107 -14.39 -10.98 21.81
CA GLY A 107 -15.78 -10.53 21.77
C GLY A 107 -16.09 -9.25 21.00
N PRO A 108 -15.50 -8.98 19.85
CA PRO A 108 -14.42 -8.08 19.46
C PRO A 108 -14.56 -6.71 20.15
N VAL A 109 -13.66 -6.43 21.07
CA VAL A 109 -13.62 -5.18 21.85
C VAL A 109 -12.31 -4.46 21.57
N VAL A 110 -12.39 -3.21 21.12
CA VAL A 110 -11.22 -2.36 20.82
C VAL A 110 -10.95 -1.43 22.00
N ALA A 111 -9.75 -1.52 22.59
CA ALA A 111 -9.25 -0.53 23.53
C ALA A 111 -8.49 0.57 22.81
N THR A 112 -8.66 1.83 23.26
CA THR A 112 -8.01 3.00 22.64
C THR A 112 -7.03 3.68 23.59
N ARG A 113 -6.20 4.58 23.05
CA ARG A 113 -5.22 5.35 23.83
C ARG A 113 -5.86 6.23 24.89
N SER A 114 -7.04 6.76 24.64
CA SER A 114 -7.78 7.58 25.62
C SER A 114 -8.40 6.78 26.77
N GLY A 115 -8.31 5.43 26.72
CA GLY A 115 -8.89 4.52 27.71
C GLY A 115 -10.34 4.11 27.40
N ARG A 116 -10.87 4.38 26.21
CA ARG A 116 -12.16 3.86 25.76
C ARG A 116 -12.06 2.36 25.54
N SER A 117 -13.19 1.68 25.75
CA SER A 117 -13.38 0.27 25.41
C SER A 117 -14.66 0.18 24.57
N ILE A 118 -14.50 -0.11 23.27
CA ILE A 118 -15.57 -0.09 22.29
C ILE A 118 -15.86 -1.51 21.85
N SER A 119 -17.05 -2.01 22.17
CA SER A 119 -17.55 -3.33 21.76
C SER A 119 -18.33 -3.19 20.46
N ALA A 120 -18.13 -4.14 19.53
CA ALA A 120 -18.88 -4.18 18.27
C ALA A 120 -19.14 -5.63 17.85
N ASP A 121 -20.09 -5.85 16.95
CA ASP A 121 -20.30 -7.17 16.33
C ASP A 121 -19.21 -7.49 15.32
N LEU A 122 -18.63 -6.43 14.72
CA LEU A 122 -17.57 -6.53 13.73
C LEU A 122 -16.50 -5.44 13.94
N VAL A 123 -15.23 -5.85 13.95
CA VAL A 123 -14.07 -4.95 13.85
C VAL A 123 -13.39 -5.12 12.50
N VAL A 124 -13.20 -4.04 11.77
CA VAL A 124 -12.45 -4.01 10.51
C VAL A 124 -11.10 -3.32 10.76
N LEU A 125 -10.02 -4.07 10.67
CA LEU A 125 -8.65 -3.59 10.83
C LEU A 125 -8.17 -2.97 9.51
N ALA A 126 -8.06 -1.64 9.47
CA ALA A 126 -7.64 -0.82 8.34
C ALA A 126 -6.45 0.08 8.71
N CYS A 127 -5.62 -0.37 9.66
CA CYS A 127 -4.54 0.42 10.27
C CYS A 127 -3.30 0.59 9.38
N GLY A 128 -3.31 0.02 8.16
CA GLY A 128 -2.31 0.29 7.15
C GLY A 128 -0.92 -0.29 7.46
N SER A 129 0.10 0.45 7.10
CA SER A 129 1.52 0.09 7.30
C SER A 129 2.26 1.20 8.05
N ARG A 130 3.51 0.91 8.45
CA ARG A 130 4.45 1.87 9.02
C ARG A 130 5.79 1.78 8.31
N PRO A 131 6.50 2.90 8.10
CA PRO A 131 7.84 2.87 7.53
C PRO A 131 8.79 2.11 8.45
N VAL A 132 9.73 1.41 7.84
CA VAL A 132 10.82 0.76 8.57
C VAL A 132 11.87 1.80 8.91
N LEU A 133 12.09 2.02 10.20
CA LEU A 133 13.21 2.79 10.71
C LEU A 133 14.03 1.86 11.63
N PRO A 134 15.21 1.38 11.20
CA PRO A 134 16.04 0.51 12.01
C PRO A 134 16.42 1.15 13.35
N VAL A 135 16.51 0.33 14.39
CA VAL A 135 16.85 0.81 15.74
C VAL A 135 18.19 1.54 15.73
N GLY A 136 18.20 2.74 16.31
CA GLY A 136 19.38 3.60 16.39
C GLY A 136 19.64 4.44 15.14
N TRP A 137 18.78 4.39 14.10
CA TRP A 137 18.85 5.32 12.99
C TRP A 137 18.15 6.64 13.32
N GLU A 138 18.80 7.72 12.97
CA GLU A 138 18.30 9.10 13.09
C GLU A 138 18.04 9.66 11.69
N ALA A 139 16.94 9.29 11.07
CA ALA A 139 16.56 9.72 9.74
C ALA A 139 15.10 10.17 9.71
N GLU A 140 14.76 11.00 8.72
CA GLU A 140 13.38 11.26 8.36
C GLU A 140 12.79 10.00 7.69
N VAL A 141 11.48 9.84 7.82
CA VAL A 141 10.67 8.88 7.06
C VAL A 141 9.58 9.66 6.32
N LEU A 142 8.92 9.03 5.36
CA LEU A 142 7.78 9.63 4.68
C LEU A 142 6.59 8.69 4.69
N HIS A 143 5.59 9.02 5.49
CA HIS A 143 4.36 8.25 5.63
C HIS A 143 3.14 9.11 5.95
N THR A 144 3.31 10.17 6.73
CA THR A 144 2.25 11.06 7.19
C THR A 144 2.40 12.47 6.61
N ALA A 145 1.33 13.27 6.68
CA ALA A 145 1.37 14.69 6.32
C ALA A 145 2.45 15.45 7.13
N ALA A 146 2.60 15.11 8.42
CA ALA A 146 3.63 15.70 9.28
C ALA A 146 5.05 15.32 8.83
N ASP A 147 5.26 14.07 8.34
CA ASP A 147 6.55 13.67 7.78
C ASP A 147 6.88 14.48 6.52
N ALA A 148 5.89 14.66 5.63
CA ALA A 148 6.03 15.46 4.41
C ALA A 148 6.42 16.91 4.73
N GLU A 149 5.81 17.51 5.76
CA GLU A 149 6.16 18.88 6.19
C GLU A 149 7.59 18.97 6.72
N ARG A 150 8.03 18.00 7.56
CA ARG A 150 9.42 17.97 8.04
C ARG A 150 10.41 17.81 6.89
N LEU A 151 10.14 16.89 5.97
CA LEU A 151 11.00 16.63 4.81
C LEU A 151 11.07 17.86 3.89
N ARG A 152 9.93 18.50 3.62
CA ARG A 152 9.84 19.74 2.82
C ARG A 152 10.68 20.87 3.42
N THR A 153 10.63 21.02 4.74
CA THR A 153 11.40 22.06 5.44
C THR A 153 12.90 21.80 5.38
N GLY A 154 13.31 20.52 5.37
CA GLY A 154 14.73 20.13 5.30
C GLY A 154 15.33 20.24 3.88
N LEU A 155 14.53 20.03 2.85
CA LEU A 155 14.99 20.08 1.45
C LEU A 155 15.15 21.53 0.98
N ARG A 156 16.33 21.86 0.46
CA ARG A 156 16.65 23.21 -0.06
C ARG A 156 17.66 23.11 -1.22
N PRO A 157 17.66 24.08 -2.15
CA PRO A 157 18.64 24.14 -3.22
C PRO A 157 20.08 24.14 -2.66
N GLY A 158 20.96 23.32 -3.24
CA GLY A 158 22.33 23.13 -2.80
C GLY A 158 22.51 22.37 -1.49
N GLY A 159 21.43 22.03 -0.78
CA GLY A 159 21.48 21.17 0.41
C GLY A 159 21.72 19.71 0.05
N ARG A 160 22.48 19.00 0.89
CA ARG A 160 22.81 17.58 0.69
C ARG A 160 21.68 16.71 1.21
N CYS A 161 21.03 15.99 0.32
CA CYS A 161 19.99 15.01 0.63
C CYS A 161 20.52 13.59 0.42
N VAL A 162 20.55 12.78 1.47
CA VAL A 162 20.87 11.35 1.35
C VAL A 162 19.60 10.53 1.52
N VAL A 163 19.27 9.73 0.49
CA VAL A 163 18.16 8.78 0.52
C VAL A 163 18.72 7.37 0.69
N VAL A 164 18.33 6.69 1.74
CA VAL A 164 18.71 5.29 2.00
C VAL A 164 17.60 4.37 1.50
N GLY A 165 17.86 3.63 0.43
CA GLY A 165 16.95 2.75 -0.30
C GLY A 165 16.48 3.34 -1.62
N ALA A 166 16.64 2.58 -2.70
CA ALA A 166 16.19 2.90 -4.06
C ALA A 166 14.88 2.14 -4.43
N GLY A 167 13.95 2.04 -3.47
CA GLY A 167 12.58 1.56 -3.67
C GLY A 167 11.68 2.64 -4.27
N TRP A 168 10.34 2.39 -4.30
CA TRP A 168 9.35 3.31 -4.88
C TRP A 168 9.47 4.72 -4.32
N ILE A 169 9.37 4.89 -3.00
CA ILE A 169 9.39 6.21 -2.33
C ILE A 169 10.78 6.85 -2.45
N GLY A 170 11.86 6.07 -2.31
CA GLY A 170 13.22 6.59 -2.41
C GLY A 170 13.50 7.20 -3.78
N ALA A 171 13.07 6.55 -4.85
CA ALA A 171 13.24 7.05 -6.22
C ALA A 171 12.35 8.28 -6.51
N GLU A 172 11.10 8.30 -6.01
CA GLU A 172 10.21 9.47 -6.11
C GLU A 172 10.82 10.71 -5.45
N ILE A 173 11.30 10.56 -4.20
CA ILE A 173 11.90 11.66 -3.47
C ILE A 173 13.26 12.08 -4.08
N ALA A 174 14.03 11.12 -4.58
CA ALA A 174 15.28 11.47 -5.28
C ALA A 174 15.03 12.39 -6.47
N GLY A 175 14.00 12.08 -7.29
CA GLY A 175 13.61 12.92 -8.43
C GLY A 175 13.09 14.29 -7.98
N VAL A 176 12.19 14.34 -7.00
CA VAL A 176 11.63 15.59 -6.48
C VAL A 176 12.71 16.50 -5.86
N ALA A 177 13.62 15.92 -5.06
CA ALA A 177 14.68 16.69 -4.40
C ALA A 177 15.73 17.19 -5.40
N ALA A 178 16.15 16.35 -6.37
CA ALA A 178 17.08 16.76 -7.43
C ALA A 178 16.47 17.83 -8.32
N GLY A 179 15.20 17.69 -8.72
CA GLY A 179 14.46 18.71 -9.49
C GLY A 179 14.33 20.06 -8.75
N ALA A 180 14.39 20.06 -7.42
CA ALA A 180 14.43 21.26 -6.60
C ALA A 180 15.85 21.83 -6.38
N GLY A 181 16.87 21.23 -6.99
CA GLY A 181 18.27 21.67 -6.94
C GLY A 181 19.02 21.20 -5.70
N ALA A 182 18.54 20.21 -4.96
CA ALA A 182 19.30 19.57 -3.90
C ALA A 182 20.42 18.68 -4.46
N ASP A 183 21.52 18.55 -3.72
CA ASP A 183 22.60 17.59 -4.03
C ASP A 183 22.19 16.20 -3.48
N VAL A 184 21.63 15.36 -4.35
CA VAL A 184 21.01 14.10 -3.96
C VAL A 184 21.97 12.92 -4.14
N THR A 185 22.14 12.14 -3.07
CA THR A 185 22.80 10.81 -3.12
C THR A 185 21.83 9.74 -2.65
N VAL A 186 21.60 8.73 -3.48
CA VAL A 186 20.79 7.55 -3.15
C VAL A 186 21.73 6.38 -2.87
N LEU A 187 21.56 5.77 -1.68
CA LEU A 187 22.32 4.61 -1.23
C LEU A 187 21.43 3.38 -1.29
N GLU A 188 21.78 2.41 -2.11
CA GLU A 188 21.05 1.15 -2.25
C GLU A 188 21.96 -0.02 -1.90
N ALA A 189 21.48 -0.89 -1.01
CA ALA A 189 22.20 -2.07 -0.58
C ALA A 189 22.23 -3.19 -1.64
N ASP A 190 21.17 -3.28 -2.42
CA ASP A 190 21.00 -4.28 -3.48
C ASP A 190 21.77 -3.87 -4.76
N ALA A 191 21.83 -4.79 -5.73
CA ALA A 191 22.57 -4.60 -6.99
C ALA A 191 21.84 -3.71 -8.00
N ALA A 192 20.56 -3.37 -7.77
CA ALA A 192 19.77 -2.51 -8.64
C ALA A 192 18.61 -1.85 -7.86
N PRO A 193 18.11 -0.70 -8.35
CA PRO A 193 16.87 -0.11 -7.83
C PRO A 193 15.70 -1.09 -8.00
N LEU A 194 14.75 -1.10 -7.06
CA LEU A 194 13.55 -1.94 -7.10
C LEU A 194 13.83 -3.44 -7.31
N ALA A 195 15.05 -3.92 -7.00
CA ALA A 195 15.45 -5.30 -7.25
C ALA A 195 14.53 -6.33 -6.58
N ARG A 196 14.00 -6.02 -5.39
CA ARG A 196 13.07 -6.88 -4.64
C ARG A 196 11.68 -6.94 -5.26
N GLN A 197 11.25 -5.88 -5.94
CA GLN A 197 9.92 -5.75 -6.53
C GLN A 197 9.88 -6.19 -7.99
N LEU A 198 10.92 -5.89 -8.77
CA LEU A 198 10.94 -6.06 -10.23
C LEU A 198 12.03 -7.05 -10.70
N GLY A 199 12.94 -7.45 -9.82
CA GLY A 199 14.13 -8.21 -10.17
C GLY A 199 15.31 -7.31 -10.58
N VAL A 200 16.53 -7.85 -10.48
CA VAL A 200 17.77 -7.10 -10.80
C VAL A 200 17.84 -6.71 -12.28
N GLU A 201 17.35 -7.55 -13.17
CA GLU A 201 17.37 -7.31 -14.63
C GLU A 201 16.57 -6.05 -14.99
N VAL A 202 15.33 -5.94 -14.52
CA VAL A 202 14.48 -4.75 -14.74
C VAL A 202 15.07 -3.54 -14.03
N GLY A 203 15.49 -3.71 -12.77
CA GLY A 203 16.08 -2.63 -11.98
C GLY A 203 17.33 -2.02 -12.61
N ALA A 204 18.14 -2.82 -13.31
CA ALA A 204 19.33 -2.33 -14.01
C ALA A 204 19.01 -1.29 -15.09
N HIS A 205 17.85 -1.41 -15.76
CA HIS A 205 17.40 -0.42 -16.75
C HIS A 205 16.98 0.92 -16.13
N LEU A 206 16.73 0.98 -14.82
CA LEU A 206 16.36 2.21 -14.10
C LEU A 206 17.59 3.00 -13.63
N VAL A 207 18.77 2.38 -13.57
CA VAL A 207 20.00 3.02 -13.06
C VAL A 207 20.34 4.33 -13.78
N PRO A 208 20.28 4.43 -15.13
CA PRO A 208 20.61 5.67 -15.84
C PRO A 208 19.69 6.85 -15.49
N TRP A 209 18.47 6.61 -15.05
CA TRP A 209 17.50 7.66 -14.72
C TRP A 209 17.97 8.56 -13.60
N TYR A 210 18.69 8.01 -12.61
CA TYR A 210 19.20 8.78 -11.48
C TYR A 210 20.17 9.86 -11.94
N ALA A 211 21.16 9.51 -12.76
CA ALA A 211 22.12 10.45 -13.30
C ALA A 211 21.46 11.48 -14.24
N ALA A 212 20.49 11.04 -15.06
CA ALA A 212 19.73 11.92 -15.94
C ALA A 212 18.90 12.95 -15.15
N ALA A 213 18.36 12.59 -13.99
CA ALA A 213 17.65 13.49 -13.09
C ALA A 213 18.57 14.31 -12.15
N GLY A 214 19.89 14.15 -12.25
CA GLY A 214 20.86 14.87 -11.41
C GLY A 214 21.09 14.27 -10.03
N ALA A 215 20.70 13.02 -9.78
CA ALA A 215 20.95 12.32 -8.54
C ALA A 215 22.10 11.30 -8.69
N ARG A 216 22.91 11.14 -7.65
CA ARG A 216 23.96 10.10 -7.58
C ARG A 216 23.41 8.83 -6.96
N LEU A 217 23.33 7.74 -7.73
CA LEU A 217 22.97 6.42 -7.22
C LEU A 217 24.25 5.63 -6.88
N ARG A 218 24.27 5.04 -5.70
CA ARG A 218 25.34 4.16 -5.22
C ARG A 218 24.75 2.80 -4.86
N LEU A 219 24.97 1.82 -5.72
CA LEU A 219 24.56 0.43 -5.53
C LEU A 219 25.55 -0.34 -4.65
N GLY A 220 25.12 -1.44 -4.03
CA GLY A 220 25.94 -2.22 -3.10
C GLY A 220 26.39 -1.42 -1.87
N SER A 221 25.70 -0.35 -1.53
CA SER A 221 26.09 0.64 -0.52
C SER A 221 25.20 0.53 0.71
N ALA A 222 25.37 -0.53 1.47
CA ALA A 222 24.60 -0.77 2.71
C ALA A 222 24.98 0.25 3.80
N ALA A 223 23.97 0.89 4.40
CA ALA A 223 24.14 1.76 5.56
C ALA A 223 24.38 0.93 6.82
N ALA A 224 25.48 1.21 7.52
CA ALA A 224 25.79 0.61 8.82
C ALA A 224 25.27 1.47 9.98
N ALA A 225 25.35 2.80 9.85
CA ALA A 225 24.80 3.73 10.82
C ALA A 225 24.22 4.96 10.10
N VAL A 226 23.13 5.49 10.63
CA VAL A 226 22.47 6.68 10.12
C VAL A 226 22.33 7.69 11.26
N ARG A 227 22.81 8.90 11.02
CA ARG A 227 22.71 10.04 11.90
C ARG A 227 22.13 11.22 11.14
N ARG A 228 21.73 12.26 11.85
CA ARG A 228 21.14 13.47 11.25
C ARG A 228 22.09 14.21 10.30
N ASP A 229 23.40 14.05 10.49
CA ASP A 229 24.47 14.71 9.73
C ASP A 229 25.03 13.82 8.60
N GLY A 230 24.54 12.59 8.44
CA GLY A 230 24.95 11.70 7.36
C GLY A 230 24.80 10.22 7.62
N VAL A 231 25.32 9.43 6.69
CA VAL A 231 25.25 7.97 6.67
C VAL A 231 26.65 7.38 6.65
N THR A 232 26.94 6.48 7.59
CA THR A 232 28.15 5.65 7.57
C THR A 232 27.84 4.34 6.87
N LEU A 233 28.54 4.04 5.79
CA LEU A 233 28.39 2.80 5.03
C LEU A 233 29.06 1.62 5.74
N ALA A 234 28.72 0.39 5.35
CA ALA A 234 29.38 -0.82 5.82
C ALA A 234 30.88 -0.87 5.49
N SER A 235 31.33 -0.12 4.48
CA SER A 235 32.75 0.08 4.14
C SER A 235 33.51 0.97 5.14
N GLY A 236 32.81 1.65 6.04
CA GLY A 236 33.37 2.68 6.93
C GLY A 236 33.38 4.10 6.36
N GLU A 237 33.05 4.28 5.09
CA GLU A 237 32.94 5.61 4.46
C GLU A 237 31.76 6.38 5.08
N HIS A 238 31.96 7.68 5.34
CA HIS A 238 30.91 8.58 5.79
C HIS A 238 30.41 9.45 4.62
N VAL A 239 29.10 9.42 4.37
CA VAL A 239 28.41 10.27 3.38
C VAL A 239 27.69 11.38 4.13
N PRO A 240 28.17 12.63 4.08
CA PRO A 240 27.58 13.72 4.84
C PRO A 240 26.24 14.16 4.23
N ALA A 241 25.29 14.57 5.07
CA ALA A 241 23.97 15.02 4.67
C ALA A 241 23.48 16.18 5.54
N ASP A 242 22.61 17.02 4.98
CA ASP A 242 21.80 17.99 5.72
C ASP A 242 20.41 17.41 6.01
N VAL A 243 19.96 16.44 5.17
CA VAL A 243 18.74 15.64 5.38
C VAL A 243 19.05 14.19 5.01
N VAL A 244 18.64 13.25 5.86
CA VAL A 244 18.66 11.82 5.56
C VAL A 244 17.24 11.29 5.58
N LEU A 245 16.82 10.65 4.47
CA LEU A 245 15.55 9.92 4.36
C LEU A 245 15.80 8.42 4.41
N ALA A 246 15.16 7.71 5.35
CA ALA A 246 15.10 6.25 5.35
C ALA A 246 13.90 5.78 4.52
N ALA A 247 14.18 5.22 3.33
CA ALA A 247 13.19 4.67 2.40
C ALA A 247 13.40 3.15 2.21
N VAL A 248 13.69 2.44 3.31
CA VAL A 248 14.07 1.02 3.34
C VAL A 248 12.88 0.06 3.44
N GLY A 249 11.68 0.55 3.18
CA GLY A 249 10.44 -0.22 3.11
C GLY A 249 9.44 0.12 4.20
N ALA A 250 8.33 -0.61 4.21
CA ALA A 250 7.26 -0.51 5.19
C ALA A 250 6.87 -1.90 5.70
N ARG A 251 6.22 -1.94 6.86
CA ARG A 251 5.66 -3.15 7.45
C ARG A 251 4.21 -2.92 7.85
N PRO A 252 3.34 -3.95 7.79
CA PRO A 252 1.98 -3.87 8.29
C PRO A 252 1.94 -3.36 9.74
N ALA A 253 1.00 -2.46 10.03
CA ALA A 253 0.86 -1.82 11.34
C ALA A 253 0.13 -2.75 12.34
N THR A 254 0.61 -3.99 12.48
CA THR A 254 0.03 -5.05 13.30
C THR A 254 0.73 -5.27 14.63
N GLY A 255 1.75 -4.47 14.97
CA GLY A 255 2.55 -4.66 16.18
C GLY A 255 1.72 -4.70 17.46
N TRP A 256 0.70 -3.85 17.56
CA TRP A 256 -0.21 -3.76 18.70
C TRP A 256 -1.17 -4.95 18.84
N LEU A 257 -1.29 -5.78 17.78
CA LEU A 257 -2.14 -6.98 17.77
C LEU A 257 -1.40 -8.26 18.19
N ARG A 258 -0.07 -8.20 18.34
CA ARG A 258 0.76 -9.39 18.60
C ARG A 258 0.45 -10.09 19.91
N GLU A 259 -0.01 -9.35 20.92
CA GLU A 259 -0.42 -9.91 22.21
C GLU A 259 -1.91 -10.31 22.22
N SER A 260 -2.69 -9.80 21.26
CA SER A 260 -4.15 -10.01 21.20
C SER A 260 -4.55 -11.15 20.27
N LEU A 261 -3.74 -11.46 19.27
CA LEU A 261 -4.07 -12.46 18.23
C LEU A 261 -3.06 -13.61 18.20
N PRO A 262 -3.51 -14.82 17.85
CA PRO A 262 -2.63 -15.96 17.69
C PRO A 262 -1.53 -15.74 16.65
N PRO A 263 -0.29 -16.24 16.85
CA PRO A 263 0.82 -15.99 15.93
C PRO A 263 0.60 -16.55 14.52
N GLU A 264 -0.20 -17.60 14.37
CA GLU A 264 -0.53 -18.26 13.10
C GLU A 264 -1.40 -17.42 12.15
N VAL A 265 -2.04 -16.37 12.65
CA VAL A 265 -2.82 -15.46 11.79
C VAL A 265 -1.95 -14.41 11.08
N PHE A 266 -0.66 -14.37 11.38
CA PHE A 266 0.27 -13.45 10.74
C PHE A 266 1.14 -14.16 9.70
N ASP A 267 1.36 -13.52 8.58
CA ASP A 267 2.36 -13.96 7.62
C ASP A 267 3.80 -13.60 8.08
N PRO A 268 4.86 -14.05 7.37
CA PRO A 268 6.25 -13.79 7.78
C PRO A 268 6.64 -12.31 7.85
N VAL A 269 5.96 -11.42 7.12
CA VAL A 269 6.23 -9.97 7.17
C VAL A 269 5.34 -9.23 8.17
N GLY A 270 4.37 -9.94 8.77
CA GLY A 270 3.52 -9.45 9.83
C GLY A 270 2.13 -8.99 9.37
N ALA A 271 1.74 -9.21 8.12
CA ALA A 271 0.37 -8.96 7.68
C ALA A 271 -0.59 -10.03 8.23
N LEU A 272 -1.84 -9.66 8.42
CA LEU A 272 -2.89 -10.59 8.80
C LEU A 272 -3.28 -11.46 7.60
N LEU A 273 -3.20 -12.75 7.77
CA LEU A 273 -3.75 -13.71 6.83
C LEU A 273 -5.28 -13.62 6.87
N VAL A 274 -5.91 -13.34 5.74
CA VAL A 274 -7.37 -13.27 5.66
C VAL A 274 -7.93 -14.19 4.58
N ASP A 275 -9.21 -14.48 4.66
CA ASP A 275 -9.96 -15.13 3.59
C ASP A 275 -10.36 -14.14 2.47
N ALA A 276 -11.11 -14.59 1.47
CA ALA A 276 -11.55 -13.75 0.35
C ALA A 276 -12.45 -12.58 0.78
N GLY A 277 -13.19 -12.74 1.87
CA GLY A 277 -14.04 -11.71 2.47
C GLY A 277 -13.33 -10.88 3.55
N GLY A 278 -12.02 -11.03 3.72
CA GLY A 278 -11.21 -10.30 4.69
C GLY A 278 -11.29 -10.83 6.13
N ALA A 279 -11.98 -11.95 6.39
CA ALA A 279 -12.06 -12.50 7.75
C ALA A 279 -10.71 -13.07 8.19
N VAL A 280 -10.33 -12.80 9.44
CA VAL A 280 -9.13 -13.36 10.06
C VAL A 280 -9.46 -14.75 10.59
N PRO A 281 -8.82 -15.82 10.08
CA PRO A 281 -9.13 -17.20 10.49
C PRO A 281 -8.98 -17.43 12.00
N GLY A 282 -9.99 -18.03 12.61
CA GLY A 282 -9.99 -18.33 14.06
C GLY A 282 -10.25 -17.11 14.96
N VAL A 283 -10.54 -15.93 14.39
CA VAL A 283 -10.83 -14.70 15.14
C VAL A 283 -12.22 -14.18 14.75
N PRO A 284 -13.29 -14.68 15.39
CA PRO A 284 -14.67 -14.27 15.06
C PRO A 284 -14.89 -12.77 15.21
N GLY A 285 -15.67 -12.18 14.28
CA GLY A 285 -15.99 -10.75 14.31
C GLY A 285 -14.82 -9.82 13.96
N VAL A 286 -13.72 -10.35 13.39
CA VAL A 286 -12.57 -9.53 12.97
C VAL A 286 -12.28 -9.75 11.48
N ARG A 287 -12.18 -8.64 10.75
CA ARG A 287 -11.76 -8.58 9.34
C ARG A 287 -10.60 -7.62 9.17
N ALA A 288 -9.85 -7.72 8.08
CA ALA A 288 -8.76 -6.80 7.78
C ALA A 288 -8.72 -6.43 6.29
N VAL A 289 -8.28 -5.19 6.00
CA VAL A 289 -8.22 -4.60 4.65
C VAL A 289 -6.97 -3.76 4.43
N GLY A 290 -6.59 -3.57 3.18
CA GLY A 290 -5.47 -2.72 2.79
C GLY A 290 -4.11 -3.29 3.21
N ASP A 291 -3.17 -2.41 3.58
CA ASP A 291 -1.76 -2.80 3.84
C ASP A 291 -1.57 -3.79 4.99
N VAL A 292 -2.52 -3.84 5.90
CA VAL A 292 -2.46 -4.74 7.06
C VAL A 292 -2.83 -6.17 6.73
N ALA A 293 -3.45 -6.43 5.56
CA ALA A 293 -3.99 -7.71 5.15
C ALA A 293 -3.16 -8.40 4.07
N SER A 294 -3.13 -9.73 4.12
CA SER A 294 -2.64 -10.61 3.05
C SER A 294 -3.79 -11.53 2.66
N ARG A 295 -4.31 -11.38 1.43
CA ARG A 295 -5.54 -12.03 0.97
C ARG A 295 -5.29 -13.05 -0.15
N PRO A 296 -6.16 -14.07 -0.33
CA PRO A 296 -6.08 -14.97 -1.47
C PRO A 296 -6.54 -14.25 -2.75
N HIS A 297 -5.92 -14.61 -3.88
CA HIS A 297 -6.32 -14.19 -5.21
C HIS A 297 -6.36 -15.42 -6.12
N PRO A 298 -7.41 -15.63 -6.93
CA PRO A 298 -7.61 -16.88 -7.67
C PRO A 298 -6.51 -17.20 -8.68
N VAL A 299 -5.86 -16.16 -9.23
CA VAL A 299 -4.78 -16.31 -10.24
C VAL A 299 -3.40 -16.14 -9.63
N LEU A 300 -3.23 -15.18 -8.72
CA LEU A 300 -1.92 -14.77 -8.22
C LEU A 300 -1.47 -15.52 -6.96
N GLY A 301 -2.36 -16.32 -6.36
CA GLY A 301 -2.12 -16.95 -5.07
C GLY A 301 -2.37 -15.98 -3.92
N ARG A 302 -1.47 -15.90 -2.95
CA ARG A 302 -1.62 -14.94 -1.87
C ARG A 302 -1.02 -13.59 -2.24
N VAL A 303 -1.82 -12.54 -2.08
CA VAL A 303 -1.48 -11.17 -2.43
C VAL A 303 -1.29 -10.37 -1.14
N PRO A 304 -0.09 -9.80 -0.90
CA PRO A 304 0.13 -8.90 0.22
C PRO A 304 -0.56 -7.56 -0.03
N GLY A 305 -0.90 -6.84 1.05
CA GLY A 305 -1.23 -5.42 0.96
C GLY A 305 -0.01 -4.55 0.60
N GLY A 306 -0.05 -3.27 0.96
CA GLY A 306 1.08 -2.35 0.71
C GLY A 306 1.04 -1.69 -0.66
N HIS A 307 -0.13 -1.68 -1.30
CA HIS A 307 -0.37 -0.94 -2.54
C HIS A 307 -1.72 -0.22 -2.49
N TRP A 308 -1.78 0.95 -3.13
CA TRP A 308 -2.94 1.84 -3.12
C TRP A 308 -4.25 1.13 -3.53
N SER A 309 -4.19 0.24 -4.53
CA SER A 309 -5.38 -0.48 -5.00
C SER A 309 -5.98 -1.44 -3.97
N ALA A 310 -5.19 -1.99 -3.03
CA ALA A 310 -5.74 -2.78 -1.93
C ALA A 310 -6.58 -1.91 -0.99
N ALA A 311 -6.07 -0.73 -0.62
CA ALA A 311 -6.81 0.20 0.22
C ALA A 311 -8.08 0.74 -0.45
N LEU A 312 -8.08 0.83 -1.80
CA LEU A 312 -9.21 1.33 -2.57
C LEU A 312 -10.31 0.29 -2.78
N HIS A 313 -9.94 -0.97 -3.05
CA HIS A 313 -10.88 -1.98 -3.56
C HIS A 313 -11.21 -3.11 -2.57
N ASP A 314 -10.26 -3.52 -1.71
CA ASP A 314 -10.53 -4.61 -0.75
C ASP A 314 -11.65 -4.28 0.26
N PRO A 315 -11.89 -3.02 0.66
CA PRO A 315 -13.02 -2.64 1.50
C PRO A 315 -14.40 -3.05 0.96
N ASP A 316 -14.61 -2.98 -0.37
CA ASP A 316 -15.87 -3.43 -0.98
C ASP A 316 -16.09 -4.94 -0.80
N LEU A 317 -15.04 -5.75 -0.97
CA LEU A 317 -15.09 -7.21 -0.75
C LEU A 317 -15.46 -7.54 0.70
N VAL A 318 -14.87 -6.80 1.64
CA VAL A 318 -15.11 -6.98 3.09
C VAL A 318 -16.52 -6.55 3.48
N ALA A 319 -17.00 -5.42 2.98
CA ALA A 319 -18.35 -4.94 3.25
C ALA A 319 -19.41 -5.90 2.69
N ARG A 320 -19.25 -6.39 1.45
CA ARG A 320 -20.13 -7.40 0.84
C ARG A 320 -20.19 -8.67 1.68
N ALA A 321 -19.03 -9.19 2.06
CA ALA A 321 -18.96 -10.41 2.87
C ALA A 321 -19.54 -10.22 4.29
N ALA A 322 -19.41 -9.03 4.88
CA ALA A 322 -19.98 -8.72 6.19
C ALA A 322 -21.51 -8.61 6.16
N LEU A 323 -22.07 -8.19 5.02
CA LEU A 323 -23.51 -7.93 4.86
C LEU A 323 -24.25 -9.04 4.10
N GLY A 324 -23.56 -10.15 3.74
CA GLY A 324 -24.14 -11.24 2.98
C GLY A 324 -24.50 -10.87 1.54
N VAL A 325 -23.84 -9.85 0.96
CA VAL A 325 -24.02 -9.43 -0.44
C VAL A 325 -23.15 -10.30 -1.34
N GLU A 326 -23.59 -10.52 -2.58
CA GLU A 326 -22.87 -11.32 -3.59
C GLU A 326 -21.42 -10.84 -3.73
N PRO A 327 -20.43 -11.76 -3.70
CA PRO A 327 -19.02 -11.40 -3.81
C PRO A 327 -18.68 -10.69 -5.13
N ALA A 328 -17.86 -9.66 -5.07
CA ALA A 328 -17.26 -9.06 -6.25
C ALA A 328 -15.95 -9.79 -6.65
N PRO A 329 -15.53 -9.71 -7.92
CA PRO A 329 -14.22 -10.22 -8.36
C PRO A 329 -13.07 -9.63 -7.57
N ALA A 330 -12.06 -10.46 -7.27
CA ALA A 330 -10.84 -9.98 -6.63
C ALA A 330 -10.03 -9.11 -7.60
N HIS A 331 -9.53 -7.97 -7.11
CA HIS A 331 -8.68 -7.07 -7.88
C HIS A 331 -7.21 -7.52 -7.81
N ALA A 332 -6.50 -7.42 -8.93
CA ALA A 332 -5.06 -7.59 -8.94
C ALA A 332 -4.35 -6.38 -8.32
N PRO A 333 -3.17 -6.58 -7.71
CA PRO A 333 -2.32 -5.48 -7.26
C PRO A 333 -2.05 -4.49 -8.38
N TYR A 334 -2.11 -3.21 -8.05
CA TYR A 334 -1.75 -2.12 -8.95
C TYR A 334 -0.93 -1.08 -8.19
N VAL A 335 0.27 -0.81 -8.70
CA VAL A 335 1.17 0.23 -8.20
C VAL A 335 1.42 1.23 -9.31
N PHE A 336 1.23 2.50 -9.01
CA PHE A 336 1.61 3.62 -9.87
C PHE A 336 2.70 4.44 -9.18
N SER A 337 3.75 4.76 -9.91
CA SER A 337 4.83 5.59 -9.41
C SER A 337 5.36 6.52 -10.50
N ARG A 338 5.68 7.74 -10.11
CA ARG A 338 6.43 8.68 -10.94
C ARG A 338 7.80 8.86 -10.33
N GLN A 339 8.84 8.46 -11.05
CA GLN A 339 10.22 8.42 -10.57
C GLN A 339 11.14 9.05 -11.60
N LEU A 340 11.94 10.05 -11.20
CA LEU A 340 13.04 10.57 -12.03
C LEU A 340 12.56 10.90 -13.46
N ASP A 341 11.38 11.54 -13.57
CA ASP A 341 10.66 11.93 -14.78
C ASP A 341 10.05 10.78 -15.61
N HIS A 342 10.00 9.55 -15.09
CA HIS A 342 9.36 8.41 -15.72
C HIS A 342 8.11 7.96 -14.98
N ASP A 343 7.07 7.55 -15.73
CA ASP A 343 5.83 6.99 -15.21
C ASP A 343 5.87 5.46 -15.26
N LEU A 344 5.69 4.82 -14.10
CA LEU A 344 5.65 3.37 -13.95
C LEU A 344 4.26 2.92 -13.53
N ALA A 345 3.72 1.89 -14.19
CA ALA A 345 2.48 1.23 -13.81
C ALA A 345 2.70 -0.28 -13.74
N LEU A 346 2.67 -0.84 -12.53
CA LEU A 346 2.84 -2.26 -12.28
C LEU A 346 1.51 -2.89 -11.92
N PHE A 347 1.13 -3.93 -12.67
CA PHE A 347 -0.03 -4.79 -12.37
C PHE A 347 0.44 -6.18 -11.99
N GLY A 348 -0.23 -6.81 -11.03
CA GLY A 348 0.07 -8.16 -10.60
C GLY A 348 1.31 -8.28 -9.70
N LEU A 349 1.89 -9.47 -9.67
CA LEU A 349 3.03 -9.81 -8.82
C LEU A 349 4.18 -10.38 -9.68
N PRO A 350 5.25 -9.61 -9.90
CA PRO A 350 6.45 -10.09 -10.57
C PRO A 350 7.10 -11.25 -9.79
N THR A 351 7.52 -12.30 -10.50
CA THR A 351 8.25 -13.41 -9.91
C THR A 351 9.32 -13.88 -10.90
N GLY A 352 10.59 -13.85 -10.51
CA GLY A 352 11.70 -14.17 -11.39
C GLY A 352 11.97 -13.10 -12.47
N ALA A 353 12.60 -13.50 -13.56
CA ALA A 353 12.85 -12.64 -14.70
C ALA A 353 11.60 -12.45 -15.57
N PRO A 354 11.46 -11.33 -16.29
CA PRO A 354 10.40 -11.15 -17.27
C PRO A 354 10.47 -12.20 -18.38
N SER A 355 9.31 -12.66 -18.80
CA SER A 355 9.18 -13.64 -19.89
C SER A 355 9.20 -12.99 -21.27
N VAL A 356 8.72 -11.74 -21.37
CA VAL A 356 8.61 -10.98 -22.61
C VAL A 356 8.93 -9.52 -22.34
N TRP A 357 9.65 -8.92 -23.26
CA TRP A 357 9.90 -7.48 -23.34
C TRP A 357 9.21 -6.89 -24.56
N ARG A 358 8.67 -5.67 -24.39
CA ARG A 358 8.06 -4.88 -25.46
C ARG A 358 8.72 -3.51 -25.50
N GLY A 359 9.20 -3.09 -26.66
CA GLY A 359 10.06 -1.93 -26.78
C GLY A 359 11.47 -2.19 -26.23
N THR A 360 12.30 -1.16 -26.24
CA THR A 360 13.69 -1.23 -25.75
C THR A 360 13.85 -0.29 -24.56
N PRO A 361 14.20 -0.78 -23.36
CA PRO A 361 14.50 0.12 -22.24
C PRO A 361 15.57 1.15 -22.61
N GLY A 362 15.27 2.43 -22.33
CA GLY A 362 16.14 3.55 -22.68
C GLY A 362 15.87 4.19 -24.05
N ASP A 363 14.99 3.58 -24.87
CA ASP A 363 14.59 4.10 -26.18
C ASP A 363 13.06 4.30 -26.23
N GLY A 364 12.57 5.21 -25.39
CA GLY A 364 11.14 5.54 -25.28
C GLY A 364 10.33 4.56 -24.42
N PRO A 365 9.00 4.46 -24.65
CA PRO A 365 8.13 3.60 -23.86
C PRO A 365 8.45 2.12 -24.02
N TRP A 366 8.39 1.38 -22.90
CA TRP A 366 8.63 -0.06 -22.91
C TRP A 366 7.75 -0.78 -21.86
N ALA A 367 7.67 -2.10 -21.98
CA ALA A 367 6.99 -2.94 -21.01
C ALA A 367 7.71 -4.26 -20.77
N ALA A 368 7.56 -4.81 -19.56
CA ALA A 368 8.01 -6.13 -19.18
C ALA A 368 6.84 -6.97 -18.68
N PHE A 369 6.79 -8.25 -19.08
CA PHE A 369 5.71 -9.17 -18.74
C PHE A 369 6.26 -10.39 -18.04
N TRP A 370 5.62 -10.77 -16.93
CA TRP A 370 5.86 -12.02 -16.21
C TRP A 370 4.68 -12.94 -16.46
N THR A 371 4.97 -14.15 -16.92
CA THR A 371 3.92 -15.13 -17.25
C THR A 371 4.11 -16.41 -16.46
N GLY A 372 3.03 -17.15 -16.31
CA GLY A 372 3.02 -18.50 -15.77
C GLY A 372 2.49 -19.49 -16.79
N PRO A 373 2.57 -20.81 -16.48
CA PRO A 373 2.01 -21.84 -17.34
C PRO A 373 0.52 -21.60 -17.55
N ALA A 374 0.03 -21.84 -18.76
CA ALA A 374 -1.39 -21.81 -19.07
C ALA A 374 -2.10 -22.93 -18.27
N ALA A 375 -3.03 -22.59 -17.39
CA ALA A 375 -3.87 -23.56 -16.74
C ALA A 375 -4.84 -24.18 -17.79
N GLY A 376 -4.77 -25.51 -18.00
CA GLY A 376 -5.78 -26.21 -18.80
C GLY A 376 -5.58 -26.21 -20.32
N GLY A 377 -4.33 -26.26 -20.84
CA GLY A 377 -4.08 -26.54 -22.26
C GLY A 377 -4.27 -25.34 -23.19
N GLY A 378 -3.66 -24.21 -22.84
CA GLY A 378 -3.63 -23.02 -23.70
C GLY A 378 -3.02 -23.27 -25.08
N THR A 379 -3.45 -22.49 -26.08
CA THR A 379 -2.89 -22.52 -27.44
C THR A 379 -1.39 -22.27 -27.39
N ALA A 380 -0.61 -22.97 -28.20
CA ALA A 380 0.82 -22.75 -28.32
C ALA A 380 1.10 -21.26 -28.58
N GLY A 381 2.01 -20.65 -27.78
CA GLY A 381 2.33 -19.23 -27.87
C GLY A 381 1.51 -18.28 -26.95
N SER A 382 0.56 -18.82 -26.15
CA SER A 382 -0.19 -18.05 -25.16
C SER A 382 0.18 -18.46 -23.74
N ALA A 383 0.27 -17.49 -22.82
CA ALA A 383 0.59 -17.73 -21.40
C ALA A 383 -0.31 -16.90 -20.48
N VAL A 384 -0.49 -17.36 -19.24
CA VAL A 384 -1.21 -16.57 -18.20
C VAL A 384 -0.31 -15.45 -17.70
N VAL A 385 -0.86 -14.23 -17.69
CA VAL A 385 -0.14 -13.06 -17.21
C VAL A 385 -0.13 -13.05 -15.68
N ARG A 386 1.02 -12.94 -15.08
CA ARG A 386 1.23 -12.82 -13.63
C ARG A 386 1.52 -11.39 -13.22
N ALA A 387 2.27 -10.66 -14.03
CA ALA A 387 2.51 -9.25 -13.86
C ALA A 387 2.82 -8.56 -15.18
N VAL A 388 2.58 -7.25 -15.22
CA VAL A 388 2.95 -6.34 -16.31
C VAL A 388 3.50 -5.05 -15.70
N LEU A 389 4.72 -4.69 -16.07
CA LEU A 389 5.27 -3.35 -15.85
C LEU A 389 5.15 -2.56 -17.15
N LEU A 390 4.52 -1.42 -17.09
CA LEU A 390 4.50 -0.41 -18.16
C LEU A 390 5.36 0.77 -17.73
N VAL A 391 6.24 1.22 -18.60
CA VAL A 391 7.06 2.43 -18.41
C VAL A 391 6.75 3.40 -19.53
N ASP A 392 6.36 4.62 -19.15
CA ASP A 392 5.98 5.72 -20.06
C ASP A 392 4.91 5.34 -21.09
N SER A 393 4.03 4.39 -20.74
CA SER A 393 2.99 3.83 -21.61
C SER A 393 1.58 4.07 -21.09
N PRO A 394 1.14 5.33 -20.84
CA PRO A 394 -0.16 5.62 -20.22
C PRO A 394 -1.35 5.12 -21.05
N ARG A 395 -1.19 5.02 -22.39
CA ARG A 395 -2.24 4.52 -23.30
C ARG A 395 -2.57 3.04 -23.09
N ASP A 396 -1.62 2.25 -22.59
CA ASP A 396 -1.76 0.80 -22.38
C ASP A 396 -2.32 0.43 -21.01
N VAL A 397 -2.26 1.34 -20.04
CA VAL A 397 -2.74 1.13 -18.65
C VAL A 397 -4.19 0.64 -18.63
N GLY A 398 -5.07 1.25 -19.43
CA GLY A 398 -6.48 0.84 -19.49
C GLY A 398 -6.69 -0.57 -20.05
N ALA A 399 -5.87 -1.00 -21.01
CA ALA A 399 -5.96 -2.35 -21.57
C ALA A 399 -5.51 -3.42 -20.56
N VAL A 400 -4.38 -3.18 -19.90
CA VAL A 400 -3.85 -4.08 -18.86
C VAL A 400 -4.80 -4.17 -17.67
N ARG A 401 -5.34 -3.04 -17.21
CA ARG A 401 -6.33 -3.00 -16.12
C ARG A 401 -7.55 -3.85 -16.43
N ARG A 402 -8.12 -3.73 -17.64
CA ARG A 402 -9.27 -4.55 -18.05
C ARG A 402 -8.93 -6.04 -18.08
N ALA A 403 -7.76 -6.41 -18.57
CA ALA A 403 -7.33 -7.81 -18.61
C ALA A 403 -7.18 -8.41 -17.20
N PHE A 404 -6.61 -7.66 -16.24
CA PHE A 404 -6.46 -8.12 -14.86
C PHE A 404 -7.76 -8.13 -14.04
N ASN A 405 -8.74 -7.29 -14.40
CA ASN A 405 -10.05 -7.21 -13.73
C ASN A 405 -11.14 -8.02 -14.45
N GLY A 406 -10.76 -8.84 -15.43
CA GLY A 406 -11.65 -9.76 -16.12
C GLY A 406 -12.11 -10.91 -15.22
N PRO A 407 -13.13 -11.68 -15.65
CA PRO A 407 -13.70 -12.78 -14.87
C PRO A 407 -12.78 -13.99 -14.74
N GLY A 408 -11.66 -14.02 -15.47
CA GLY A 408 -10.70 -15.10 -15.49
C GLY A 408 -9.25 -14.63 -15.53
N PRO A 409 -8.30 -15.57 -15.66
CA PRO A 409 -6.89 -15.20 -15.81
C PRO A 409 -6.66 -14.47 -17.14
N ALA A 410 -5.93 -13.36 -17.09
CA ALA A 410 -5.49 -12.67 -18.30
C ALA A 410 -4.50 -13.54 -19.08
N HIS A 411 -4.68 -13.67 -20.39
CA HIS A 411 -3.80 -14.38 -21.29
C HIS A 411 -3.04 -13.42 -22.19
N LEU A 412 -1.79 -13.74 -22.49
CA LEU A 412 -0.90 -12.97 -23.35
C LEU A 412 -0.48 -13.81 -24.56
N ASP A 413 -0.70 -13.30 -25.76
CA ASP A 413 0.01 -13.77 -26.94
C ASP A 413 1.45 -13.25 -26.88
N LEU A 414 2.42 -14.13 -26.67
CA LEU A 414 3.80 -13.76 -26.39
C LEU A 414 4.46 -13.06 -27.59
N THR A 415 4.12 -13.50 -28.82
CA THR A 415 4.67 -12.91 -30.07
C THR A 415 4.09 -11.52 -30.31
N ALA A 416 2.78 -11.38 -30.20
CA ALA A 416 2.11 -10.10 -30.37
C ALA A 416 2.48 -9.09 -29.27
N ALA A 417 2.72 -9.56 -28.04
CA ALA A 417 3.16 -8.71 -26.94
C ALA A 417 4.57 -8.14 -27.16
N ALA A 418 5.48 -8.92 -27.71
CA ALA A 418 6.85 -8.47 -28.03
C ALA A 418 6.89 -7.45 -29.19
N ASP A 419 5.94 -7.52 -30.11
CA ASP A 419 5.89 -6.64 -31.28
C ASP A 419 5.24 -5.28 -30.92
N ALA A 420 6.05 -4.23 -30.84
CA ALA A 420 5.58 -2.88 -30.52
C ALA A 420 4.66 -2.27 -31.59
N THR A 421 4.58 -2.83 -32.79
CA THR A 421 3.66 -2.36 -33.85
C THR A 421 2.23 -2.87 -33.65
N ILE A 422 2.03 -3.97 -32.92
CA ILE A 422 0.74 -4.52 -32.53
C ILE A 422 0.27 -3.78 -31.27
N ARG A 423 -0.97 -3.31 -31.22
CA ARG A 423 -1.48 -2.67 -29.99
C ARG A 423 -1.55 -3.68 -28.84
N LEU A 424 -1.08 -3.30 -27.66
CA LEU A 424 -1.05 -4.22 -26.51
C LEU A 424 -2.41 -4.85 -26.19
N ARG A 425 -3.51 -4.11 -26.36
CA ARG A 425 -4.88 -4.62 -26.17
C ARG A 425 -5.23 -5.80 -27.08
N ASP A 426 -4.57 -5.92 -28.24
CA ASP A 426 -4.83 -6.99 -29.20
C ASP A 426 -3.99 -8.23 -28.88
N ALA A 427 -2.91 -8.09 -28.07
CA ALA A 427 -2.10 -9.18 -27.52
C ALA A 427 -2.66 -9.74 -26.19
N LEU A 428 -3.52 -8.99 -25.50
CA LEU A 428 -4.13 -9.38 -24.22
C LEU A 428 -5.55 -9.93 -24.44
N ARG A 429 -5.85 -11.06 -23.78
CA ARG A 429 -7.18 -11.67 -23.75
C ARG A 429 -7.59 -11.88 -22.28
N ALA A 430 -8.81 -11.48 -21.91
CA ALA A 430 -9.41 -11.74 -20.62
C ALA A 430 -10.10 -13.13 -20.62
#